data_a82a7f85e83e752d14ef3a40562cc0c8
#
_entry.id   a82a7f85e83e752d14ef3a40562cc0c8
#
_cell.length_a   1.000
_cell.length_b   1.000
_cell.length_c   1.000
_cell.angle_alpha   90.00
_cell.angle_beta   90.00
_cell.angle_gamma   90.00
#
_symmetry.space_group_name_H-M   'P 1'
#
loop_
_entity.id
_entity.type
_entity.pdbx_description
1 polymer ?
#
loop_
_entity_poly.entity_id
_entity_poly.type
_entity_poly.pdbx_seq_one_letter_code
_entity_poly.pdbx_strand_id
1 'polypeptide(L)'
;MDFCAEPGEYVFQQNGEPSIFYGALNGEKAKAILKTTFDRLSFGGQAGKDQRVYFFNTKEILGNKYGTPSPVPFRVVDNNIGLDVDISIRCFGEYSYRVTNPMLFYTNVCGNVEGDYTREQIDSQLKSELLTALQPAFAKISEMGVRYSALPGHTAEIAEALNDVLSEKWANLRGVEIVSFGVNSVKASEEDEAMIKELQKLSLIHI
;
A
#
# COMPACT_ATOMS: atom_id res chain seq x y z
N MET A 1 -3.76 22.95 1.48
CA MET A 1 -3.60 22.05 0.30
C MET A 1 -5.00 21.53 -0.02
N ASP A 2 -5.47 21.76 -1.24
CA ASP A 2 -6.80 21.33 -1.67
C ASP A 2 -6.66 20.03 -2.45
N PHE A 3 -7.57 19.10 -2.23
CA PHE A 3 -7.55 17.78 -2.83
C PHE A 3 -8.83 17.53 -3.63
N CYS A 4 -8.68 17.10 -4.88
CA CYS A 4 -9.79 16.80 -5.79
C CYS A 4 -9.71 15.32 -6.21
N ALA A 5 -10.65 14.51 -5.76
CA ALA A 5 -10.66 13.06 -6.01
C ALA A 5 -11.54 12.65 -7.21
N GLU A 6 -12.52 13.49 -7.59
CA GLU A 6 -13.48 13.15 -8.63
C GLU A 6 -13.20 13.93 -9.90
N PRO A 7 -13.53 13.40 -11.08
CA PRO A 7 -13.47 14.16 -12.33
C PRO A 7 -14.42 15.36 -12.28
N GLY A 8 -13.92 16.55 -12.60
CA GLY A 8 -14.72 17.77 -12.56
C GLY A 8 -13.92 19.00 -12.93
N GLU A 9 -14.58 20.14 -12.99
CA GLU A 9 -13.95 21.45 -13.12
C GLU A 9 -13.75 22.05 -11.73
N TYR A 10 -12.49 22.34 -11.37
CA TYR A 10 -12.12 22.83 -10.06
C TYR A 10 -11.58 24.26 -10.16
N VAL A 11 -12.11 25.14 -9.33
CA VAL A 11 -11.62 26.53 -9.20
C VAL A 11 -10.89 26.66 -7.89
N PHE A 12 -9.57 26.80 -7.97
CA PHE A 12 -8.74 27.03 -6.79
C PHE A 12 -8.71 28.52 -6.46
N GLN A 13 -9.15 28.88 -5.26
CA GLN A 13 -9.01 30.23 -4.76
C GLN A 13 -7.58 30.45 -4.28
N GLN A 14 -6.88 31.37 -4.92
CA GLN A 14 -5.56 31.80 -4.46
C GLN A 14 -5.72 32.64 -3.18
N ASN A 15 -5.58 32.02 -2.04
CA ASN A 15 -5.49 32.74 -0.79
C ASN A 15 -4.13 33.42 -0.68
N GLY A 16 -4.03 34.65 -1.22
CA GLY A 16 -2.83 35.46 -1.03
C GLY A 16 -2.44 36.41 -2.15
N GLU A 17 -2.89 36.23 -3.38
CA GLU A 17 -2.62 37.19 -4.45
C GLU A 17 -3.92 37.60 -5.15
N PRO A 18 -4.44 38.82 -4.89
CA PRO A 18 -5.60 39.31 -5.62
C PRO A 18 -5.23 39.51 -7.08
N SER A 19 -6.01 38.89 -7.99
CA SER A 19 -5.85 39.08 -9.42
C SER A 19 -6.12 40.55 -9.79
N ILE A 20 -5.20 41.16 -10.52
CA ILE A 20 -5.32 42.52 -11.05
C ILE A 20 -6.54 42.64 -12.04
N PHE A 21 -6.98 41.51 -12.59
CA PHE A 21 -7.97 41.42 -13.64
C PHE A 21 -9.39 41.07 -13.18
N TYR A 22 -9.59 40.67 -11.94
CA TYR A 22 -10.89 40.19 -11.47
C TYR A 22 -11.40 40.97 -10.24
N GLY A 23 -12.54 41.62 -10.38
CA GLY A 23 -13.37 42.19 -9.32
C GLY A 23 -13.25 43.69 -9.13
N ALA A 24 -14.29 44.30 -8.53
CA ALA A 24 -14.37 45.74 -8.26
C ALA A 24 -13.23 46.21 -7.37
N LEU A 25 -12.63 47.35 -7.72
CA LEU A 25 -11.56 48.02 -6.97
C LEU A 25 -12.11 48.61 -5.65
N ASN A 26 -12.03 47.84 -4.56
CA ASN A 26 -12.23 48.36 -3.21
C ASN A 26 -10.89 48.76 -2.62
N GLY A 27 -10.85 49.74 -1.72
CA GLY A 27 -9.62 50.31 -1.19
C GLY A 27 -8.67 49.32 -0.48
N GLU A 28 -9.19 48.22 0.07
CA GLU A 28 -8.40 47.11 0.63
C GLU A 28 -7.73 46.26 -0.48
N LYS A 29 -8.45 46.03 -1.59
CA LYS A 29 -7.89 45.32 -2.74
C LYS A 29 -6.80 46.13 -3.44
N ALA A 30 -6.97 47.45 -3.53
CA ALA A 30 -5.93 48.34 -4.07
C ALA A 30 -4.64 48.29 -3.24
N LYS A 31 -4.73 48.28 -1.91
CA LYS A 31 -3.57 48.13 -1.02
C LYS A 31 -2.92 46.72 -1.16
N ALA A 32 -3.71 45.67 -1.29
CA ALA A 32 -3.22 44.31 -1.50
C ALA A 32 -2.50 44.20 -2.86
N ILE A 33 -3.06 44.78 -3.93
CA ILE A 33 -2.46 44.83 -5.28
C ILE A 33 -1.14 45.59 -5.26
N LEU A 34 -1.09 46.75 -4.60
CA LEU A 34 0.13 47.52 -4.46
C LEU A 34 1.22 46.75 -3.69
N LYS A 35 0.83 46.05 -2.61
CA LYS A 35 1.75 45.19 -1.84
C LYS A 35 2.29 44.05 -2.69
N THR A 36 1.42 43.34 -3.41
CA THR A 36 1.80 42.24 -4.29
C THR A 36 2.72 42.72 -5.43
N THR A 37 2.45 43.88 -5.98
CA THR A 37 3.29 44.48 -7.05
C THR A 37 4.66 44.86 -6.49
N PHE A 38 4.71 45.39 -5.28
CA PHE A 38 5.98 45.75 -4.61
C PHE A 38 6.79 44.51 -4.23
N ASP A 39 6.11 43.44 -3.73
CA ASP A 39 6.73 42.16 -3.41
C ASP A 39 7.30 41.50 -4.68
N ARG A 40 6.57 41.56 -5.81
CA ARG A 40 7.06 41.05 -7.12
C ARG A 40 8.28 41.84 -7.64
N LEU A 41 8.30 43.16 -7.46
CA LEU A 41 9.46 44.00 -7.80
C LEU A 41 10.66 43.66 -6.93
N SER A 42 10.46 43.42 -5.64
CA SER A 42 11.51 43.01 -4.68
C SER A 42 12.13 41.66 -5.00
N PHE A 43 11.31 40.72 -5.53
CA PHE A 43 11.74 39.36 -5.90
C PHE A 43 12.12 39.20 -7.38
N GLY A 44 12.45 40.32 -8.06
CA GLY A 44 12.87 40.27 -9.47
C GLY A 44 11.79 39.81 -10.46
N GLY A 45 10.50 40.04 -10.14
CA GLY A 45 9.37 39.66 -10.98
C GLY A 45 8.85 38.24 -10.79
N GLN A 46 9.43 37.47 -9.87
CA GLN A 46 8.94 36.14 -9.54
C GLN A 46 7.80 36.22 -8.51
N ALA A 47 6.83 35.28 -8.64
CA ALA A 47 5.79 35.15 -7.62
C ALA A 47 6.42 34.78 -6.27
N GLY A 48 6.06 35.49 -5.20
CA GLY A 48 6.62 35.27 -3.87
C GLY A 48 6.19 33.96 -3.18
N LYS A 49 5.32 33.19 -3.83
CA LYS A 49 4.89 31.85 -3.37
C LYS A 49 4.86 30.89 -4.54
N ASP A 50 5.57 29.81 -4.42
CA ASP A 50 5.50 28.69 -5.34
C ASP A 50 4.08 28.08 -5.33
N GLN A 51 3.50 27.98 -6.51
CA GLN A 51 2.24 27.25 -6.71
C GLN A 51 2.58 25.98 -7.46
N ARG A 52 2.26 24.84 -6.84
CA ARG A 52 2.54 23.52 -7.42
C ARG A 52 1.25 22.70 -7.48
N VAL A 53 1.09 21.98 -8.57
CA VAL A 53 -0.01 21.02 -8.76
C VAL A 53 0.61 19.64 -8.85
N TYR A 54 0.07 18.73 -8.07
CA TYR A 54 0.51 17.34 -8.03
C TYR A 54 -0.61 16.42 -8.50
N PHE A 55 -0.27 15.46 -9.32
CA PHE A 55 -1.18 14.43 -9.80
C PHE A 55 -0.82 13.09 -9.18
N PHE A 56 -1.81 12.42 -8.60
CA PHE A 56 -1.64 11.10 -8.01
C PHE A 56 -2.45 10.07 -8.78
N ASN A 57 -1.82 8.94 -9.09
CA ASN A 57 -2.55 7.79 -9.61
C ASN A 57 -3.22 7.06 -8.43
N THR A 58 -4.54 7.21 -8.32
CA THR A 58 -5.37 6.52 -7.31
C THR A 58 -5.98 5.22 -7.83
N LYS A 59 -5.68 4.86 -9.09
CA LYS A 59 -6.11 3.58 -9.65
C LYS A 59 -5.30 2.44 -9.06
N GLU A 60 -5.86 1.24 -9.19
CA GLU A 60 -5.18 0.02 -8.81
C GLU A 60 -3.89 -0.19 -9.64
N ILE A 61 -2.79 -0.45 -8.95
CA ILE A 61 -1.47 -0.71 -9.54
C ILE A 61 -1.26 -2.22 -9.54
N LEU A 62 -1.41 -2.80 -10.72
CA LEU A 62 -1.39 -4.25 -10.97
C LEU A 62 0.02 -4.78 -11.25
N GLY A 63 0.16 -6.11 -11.21
CA GLY A 63 1.33 -6.85 -11.70
C GLY A 63 2.56 -6.72 -10.82
N ASN A 64 2.39 -6.54 -9.51
CA ASN A 64 3.50 -6.54 -8.56
C ASN A 64 3.83 -7.96 -8.15
N LYS A 65 4.92 -8.50 -8.67
CA LYS A 65 5.35 -9.88 -8.40
C LYS A 65 6.08 -9.99 -7.08
N TYR A 66 5.71 -11.00 -6.30
CA TYR A 66 6.42 -11.37 -5.08
C TYR A 66 6.82 -12.85 -5.10
N GLY A 67 7.79 -13.19 -4.29
CA GLY A 67 8.20 -14.56 -4.02
C GLY A 67 9.01 -14.59 -2.74
N THR A 68 8.84 -15.62 -1.94
CA THR A 68 9.55 -15.79 -0.68
C THR A 68 10.95 -16.36 -0.95
N PRO A 69 12.03 -15.57 -0.78
CA PRO A 69 13.40 -16.06 -0.97
C PRO A 69 13.76 -17.11 0.07
N SER A 70 13.29 -16.92 1.29
CA SER A 70 13.41 -17.87 2.40
C SER A 70 12.04 -18.49 2.69
N PRO A 71 11.98 -19.76 3.13
CA PRO A 71 10.74 -20.36 3.56
C PRO A 71 10.09 -19.58 4.69
N VAL A 72 8.76 -19.51 4.66
CA VAL A 72 7.94 -18.85 5.70
C VAL A 72 7.31 -19.95 6.54
N PRO A 73 7.38 -19.88 7.89
CA PRO A 73 6.72 -20.86 8.75
C PRO A 73 5.19 -20.76 8.60
N PHE A 74 4.56 -21.90 8.51
CA PHE A 74 3.11 -22.05 8.45
C PHE A 74 2.70 -23.19 9.39
N ARG A 75 1.83 -22.87 10.35
CA ARG A 75 1.32 -23.86 11.29
C ARG A 75 0.22 -24.67 10.66
N VAL A 76 0.34 -25.99 10.69
CA VAL A 76 -0.68 -26.92 10.23
C VAL A 76 -1.36 -27.53 11.44
N VAL A 77 -2.67 -27.25 11.59
CA VAL A 77 -3.49 -27.82 12.66
C VAL A 77 -4.55 -28.70 12.04
N ASP A 78 -4.62 -29.96 12.45
CA ASP A 78 -5.72 -30.86 12.12
C ASP A 78 -6.26 -31.48 13.41
N ASN A 79 -7.37 -30.92 13.90
CA ASN A 79 -8.01 -31.34 15.15
C ASN A 79 -8.55 -32.78 15.12
N ASN A 80 -8.79 -33.34 13.93
CA ASN A 80 -9.32 -34.71 13.80
C ASN A 80 -8.27 -35.76 14.14
N ILE A 81 -7.00 -35.45 13.88
CA ILE A 81 -5.88 -36.36 14.10
C ILE A 81 -4.92 -35.87 15.18
N GLY A 82 -5.25 -34.75 15.85
CA GLY A 82 -4.39 -34.14 16.85
C GLY A 82 -3.05 -33.64 16.30
N LEU A 83 -3.00 -33.29 15.02
CA LEU A 83 -1.79 -32.77 14.37
C LEU A 83 -1.66 -31.28 14.64
N ASP A 84 -0.49 -30.88 15.15
CA ASP A 84 -0.11 -29.48 15.34
C ASP A 84 1.40 -29.38 15.09
N VAL A 85 1.75 -28.96 13.88
CA VAL A 85 3.14 -28.89 13.43
C VAL A 85 3.39 -27.62 12.62
N ASP A 86 4.57 -27.07 12.75
CA ASP A 86 5.05 -25.98 11.91
C ASP A 86 5.80 -26.55 10.71
N ILE A 87 5.44 -26.09 9.53
CA ILE A 87 6.09 -26.42 8.27
C ILE A 87 6.70 -25.17 7.64
N SER A 88 7.63 -25.38 6.75
CA SER A 88 8.27 -24.31 5.98
C SER A 88 7.73 -24.27 4.57
N ILE A 89 7.01 -23.18 4.23
CA ILE A 89 6.43 -23.01 2.89
C ILE A 89 7.14 -21.92 2.08
N ARG A 90 7.25 -22.17 0.80
CA ARG A 90 7.62 -21.14 -0.19
C ARG A 90 6.42 -20.84 -1.06
N CYS A 91 6.17 -19.55 -1.30
CA CYS A 91 5.11 -19.13 -2.19
C CYS A 91 5.58 -18.02 -3.11
N PHE A 92 4.93 -17.91 -4.26
CA PHE A 92 5.06 -16.78 -5.16
C PHE A 92 3.70 -16.45 -5.77
N GLY A 93 3.57 -15.20 -6.19
CA GLY A 93 2.34 -14.71 -6.79
C GLY A 93 2.46 -13.26 -7.18
N GLU A 94 1.31 -12.63 -7.31
CA GLU A 94 1.18 -11.23 -7.66
C GLU A 94 0.24 -10.54 -6.68
N TYR A 95 0.49 -9.29 -6.40
CA TYR A 95 -0.40 -8.45 -5.62
C TYR A 95 -0.67 -7.13 -6.33
N SER A 96 -1.75 -6.50 -5.97
CA SER A 96 -2.05 -5.14 -6.38
C SER A 96 -2.27 -4.25 -5.18
N TYR A 97 -1.96 -2.98 -5.37
CA TYR A 97 -2.19 -1.97 -4.35
C TYR A 97 -2.72 -0.68 -4.98
N ARG A 98 -3.27 0.19 -4.16
CA ARG A 98 -3.66 1.55 -4.57
C ARG A 98 -3.32 2.58 -3.52
N VAL A 99 -3.19 3.82 -3.95
CA VAL A 99 -3.10 4.98 -3.07
C VAL A 99 -4.51 5.40 -2.66
N THR A 100 -4.85 5.22 -1.40
CA THR A 100 -6.17 5.58 -0.83
C THR A 100 -6.18 6.99 -0.27
N ASN A 101 -5.04 7.45 0.24
CA ASN A 101 -4.89 8.81 0.78
C ASN A 101 -3.67 9.51 0.16
N PRO A 102 -3.84 10.24 -0.95
CA PRO A 102 -2.76 10.96 -1.62
C PRO A 102 -2.07 12.00 -0.74
N MET A 103 -2.76 12.57 0.24
CA MET A 103 -2.18 13.56 1.15
C MET A 103 -1.12 12.94 2.06
N LEU A 104 -1.44 11.76 2.64
CA LEU A 104 -0.47 11.01 3.44
C LEU A 104 0.69 10.53 2.58
N PHE A 105 0.40 10.06 1.37
CA PHE A 105 1.43 9.62 0.42
C PHE A 105 2.38 10.77 0.06
N TYR A 106 1.85 11.96 -0.24
CA TYR A 106 2.66 13.14 -0.49
C TYR A 106 3.53 13.50 0.71
N THR A 107 2.92 13.63 1.89
CA THR A 107 3.62 14.11 3.08
C THR A 107 4.73 13.17 3.52
N ASN A 108 4.50 11.85 3.44
CA ASN A 108 5.37 10.86 4.06
C ASN A 108 6.26 10.10 3.06
N VAL A 109 5.97 10.18 1.74
CA VAL A 109 6.69 9.40 0.73
C VAL A 109 7.36 10.28 -0.31
N CYS A 110 6.62 11.15 -1.00
CA CYS A 110 7.12 11.84 -2.18
C CYS A 110 7.20 13.37 -2.06
N GLY A 111 6.98 13.94 -0.88
CA GLY A 111 6.95 15.39 -0.68
C GLY A 111 8.25 16.14 -1.00
N ASN A 112 9.38 15.47 -1.07
CA ASN A 112 10.70 16.04 -1.36
C ASN A 112 11.16 15.84 -2.81
N VAL A 113 10.29 15.30 -3.67
CA VAL A 113 10.64 15.03 -5.08
C VAL A 113 10.33 16.26 -5.93
N GLU A 114 11.30 16.70 -6.72
CA GLU A 114 11.16 17.87 -7.61
C GLU A 114 10.50 17.53 -8.95
N GLY A 115 10.49 16.25 -9.33
CA GLY A 115 9.91 15.73 -10.57
C GLY A 115 8.91 14.61 -10.33
N ASP A 116 8.86 13.67 -11.28
CA ASP A 116 7.96 12.52 -11.20
C ASP A 116 8.45 11.52 -10.14
N TYR A 117 7.55 11.07 -9.28
CA TYR A 117 7.79 9.95 -8.38
C TYR A 117 7.29 8.67 -9.03
N THR A 118 8.22 7.79 -9.42
CA THR A 118 7.90 6.58 -10.15
C THR A 118 7.68 5.39 -9.21
N ARG A 119 6.94 4.39 -9.72
CA ARG A 119 6.65 3.15 -9.02
C ARG A 119 7.92 2.43 -8.54
N GLU A 120 8.97 2.41 -9.35
CA GLU A 120 10.22 1.70 -9.06
C GLU A 120 10.89 2.21 -7.78
N GLN A 121 10.65 3.46 -7.41
CA GLN A 121 11.24 4.07 -6.22
C GLN A 121 10.66 3.50 -4.91
N ILE A 122 9.41 3.02 -4.94
CA ILE A 122 8.75 2.46 -3.75
C ILE A 122 8.60 0.94 -3.79
N ASP A 123 8.64 0.33 -4.97
CA ASP A 123 8.37 -1.11 -5.17
C ASP A 123 9.21 -2.02 -4.28
N SER A 124 10.50 -1.76 -4.17
CA SER A 124 11.41 -2.57 -3.36
C SER A 124 11.04 -2.52 -1.88
N GLN A 125 10.67 -1.34 -1.38
CA GLN A 125 10.25 -1.14 0.00
C GLN A 125 8.92 -1.85 0.29
N LEU A 126 7.92 -1.64 -0.57
CA LEU A 126 6.61 -2.29 -0.41
C LEU A 126 6.74 -3.82 -0.45
N LYS A 127 7.54 -4.34 -1.37
CA LYS A 127 7.80 -5.78 -1.48
C LYS A 127 8.48 -6.34 -0.23
N SER A 128 9.48 -5.67 0.31
CA SER A 128 10.18 -6.10 1.52
C SER A 128 9.24 -6.14 2.73
N GLU A 129 8.42 -5.11 2.90
CA GLU A 129 7.44 -5.04 3.99
C GLU A 129 6.34 -6.08 3.84
N LEU A 130 5.85 -6.31 2.61
CA LEU A 130 4.89 -7.36 2.29
C LEU A 130 5.44 -8.73 2.69
N LEU A 131 6.66 -9.07 2.30
CA LEU A 131 7.29 -10.35 2.64
C LEU A 131 7.42 -10.54 4.15
N THR A 132 7.71 -9.48 4.90
CA THR A 132 7.75 -9.51 6.36
C THR A 132 6.36 -9.74 6.96
N ALA A 133 5.32 -9.16 6.36
CA ALA A 133 3.94 -9.28 6.82
C ALA A 133 3.29 -10.63 6.48
N LEU A 134 3.86 -11.40 5.54
CA LEU A 134 3.33 -12.71 5.17
C LEU A 134 3.31 -13.69 6.34
N GLN A 135 4.33 -13.69 7.19
CA GLN A 135 4.39 -14.61 8.33
C GLN A 135 3.23 -14.41 9.31
N PRO A 136 2.98 -13.21 9.87
CA PRO A 136 1.83 -13.00 10.75
C PRO A 136 0.48 -13.13 10.03
N ALA A 137 0.41 -12.80 8.74
CA ALA A 137 -0.81 -13.01 7.96
C ALA A 137 -1.12 -14.51 7.79
N PHE A 138 -0.12 -15.32 7.47
CA PHE A 138 -0.28 -16.77 7.37
C PHE A 138 -0.59 -17.43 8.71
N ALA A 139 -0.08 -16.89 9.82
CA ALA A 139 -0.47 -17.35 11.16
C ALA A 139 -1.98 -17.15 11.40
N LYS A 140 -2.52 -15.98 11.08
CA LYS A 140 -3.98 -15.71 11.17
C LYS A 140 -4.80 -16.68 10.30
N ILE A 141 -4.35 -16.94 9.07
CA ILE A 141 -5.04 -17.86 8.15
C ILE A 141 -4.97 -19.30 8.67
N SER A 142 -3.85 -19.72 9.23
CA SER A 142 -3.69 -21.03 9.85
C SER A 142 -4.61 -21.22 11.06
N GLU A 143 -4.79 -20.20 11.90
CA GLU A 143 -5.74 -20.23 13.04
C GLU A 143 -7.18 -20.43 12.60
N MET A 144 -7.54 -20.03 11.37
CA MET A 144 -8.85 -20.31 10.75
C MET A 144 -8.99 -21.77 10.29
N GLY A 145 -7.97 -22.61 10.44
CA GLY A 145 -7.95 -24.02 10.03
C GLY A 145 -7.71 -24.23 8.53
N VAL A 146 -7.24 -23.22 7.83
CA VAL A 146 -6.94 -23.30 6.39
C VAL A 146 -5.60 -24.04 6.19
N ARG A 147 -5.61 -25.07 5.35
CA ARG A 147 -4.39 -25.81 4.99
C ARG A 147 -3.53 -25.00 4.03
N TYR A 148 -2.20 -25.15 4.10
CA TYR A 148 -1.27 -24.44 3.22
C TYR A 148 -1.56 -24.66 1.72
N SER A 149 -2.01 -25.88 1.34
CA SER A 149 -2.37 -26.21 -0.03
C SER A 149 -3.65 -25.53 -0.53
N ALA A 150 -4.48 -25.01 0.39
CA ALA A 150 -5.71 -24.29 0.07
C ALA A 150 -5.51 -22.76 -0.02
N LEU A 151 -4.33 -22.24 0.34
CA LEU A 151 -4.04 -20.81 0.28
C LEU A 151 -4.38 -20.12 -1.06
N PRO A 152 -4.17 -20.75 -2.23
CA PRO A 152 -4.60 -20.16 -3.49
C PRO A 152 -6.11 -19.90 -3.62
N GLY A 153 -6.92 -20.58 -2.81
CA GLY A 153 -8.37 -20.38 -2.76
C GLY A 153 -8.83 -19.32 -1.75
N HIS A 154 -7.96 -18.88 -0.85
CA HIS A 154 -8.24 -17.94 0.25
C HIS A 154 -7.56 -16.59 0.06
N THR A 155 -7.51 -16.11 -1.17
CA THR A 155 -6.77 -14.88 -1.54
C THR A 155 -7.36 -13.62 -0.94
N ALA A 156 -8.68 -13.57 -0.75
CA ALA A 156 -9.36 -12.42 -0.15
C ALA A 156 -9.03 -12.31 1.35
N GLU A 157 -9.10 -13.41 2.06
CA GLU A 157 -8.79 -13.48 3.50
C GLU A 157 -7.31 -13.18 3.76
N ILE A 158 -6.42 -13.62 2.86
CA ILE A 158 -4.99 -13.29 2.95
C ILE A 158 -4.77 -11.79 2.71
N ALA A 159 -5.46 -11.18 1.74
CA ALA A 159 -5.36 -9.74 1.48
C ALA A 159 -5.85 -8.93 2.69
N GLU A 160 -6.94 -9.34 3.31
CA GLU A 160 -7.46 -8.70 4.53
C GLU A 160 -6.47 -8.84 5.69
N ALA A 161 -5.95 -10.04 5.94
CA ALA A 161 -4.96 -10.28 6.98
C ALA A 161 -3.67 -9.46 6.77
N LEU A 162 -3.22 -9.31 5.52
CA LEU A 162 -2.07 -8.48 5.17
C LEU A 162 -2.35 -6.99 5.41
N ASN A 163 -3.54 -6.51 5.03
CA ASN A 163 -3.93 -5.12 5.28
C ASN A 163 -3.98 -4.80 6.77
N ASP A 164 -4.47 -5.72 7.59
CA ASP A 164 -4.46 -5.58 9.05
C ASP A 164 -3.03 -5.44 9.60
N VAL A 165 -2.14 -6.35 9.18
CA VAL A 165 -0.74 -6.38 9.63
C VAL A 165 0.02 -5.13 9.16
N LEU A 166 -0.26 -4.65 7.95
CA LEU A 166 0.40 -3.51 7.34
C LEU A 166 -0.29 -2.18 7.63
N SER A 167 -1.45 -2.18 8.33
CA SER A 167 -2.29 -1.00 8.51
C SER A 167 -1.55 0.23 9.04
N GLU A 168 -0.68 0.08 10.03
CA GLU A 168 0.07 1.20 10.59
C GLU A 168 1.06 1.81 9.58
N LYS A 169 1.76 0.98 8.83
CA LYS A 169 2.80 1.43 7.90
C LYS A 169 2.25 1.85 6.55
N TRP A 170 1.25 1.13 6.04
CA TRP A 170 0.72 1.37 4.71
C TRP A 170 -0.47 2.31 4.74
N ALA A 171 -1.55 1.95 5.43
CA ALA A 171 -2.77 2.76 5.44
C ALA A 171 -2.59 4.06 6.23
N ASN A 172 -2.15 3.98 7.50
CA ASN A 172 -2.11 5.13 8.40
C ASN A 172 -0.93 6.06 8.12
N LEU A 173 0.23 5.53 7.74
CA LEU A 173 1.40 6.36 7.47
C LEU A 173 1.48 6.82 6.01
N ARG A 174 1.25 5.93 5.05
CA ARG A 174 1.46 6.22 3.62
C ARG A 174 0.19 6.38 2.81
N GLY A 175 -0.97 6.01 3.35
CA GLY A 175 -2.23 6.03 2.62
C GLY A 175 -2.28 5.06 1.44
N VAL A 176 -1.72 3.85 1.63
CA VAL A 176 -1.66 2.77 0.63
C VAL A 176 -2.33 1.53 1.19
N GLU A 177 -3.06 0.78 0.37
CA GLU A 177 -3.66 -0.50 0.76
C GLU A 177 -3.49 -1.57 -0.32
N ILE A 178 -3.49 -2.83 0.08
CA ILE A 178 -3.56 -3.98 -0.82
C ILE A 178 -5.01 -4.12 -1.29
N VAL A 179 -5.19 -4.17 -2.61
CA VAL A 179 -6.51 -4.41 -3.25
C VAL A 179 -6.72 -5.89 -3.50
N SER A 180 -5.70 -6.56 -4.04
CA SER A 180 -5.75 -7.98 -4.27
C SER A 180 -4.41 -8.65 -3.97
N PHE A 181 -4.49 -9.91 -3.55
CA PHE A 181 -3.32 -10.73 -3.29
C PHE A 181 -3.54 -12.11 -3.89
N GLY A 182 -2.72 -12.48 -4.86
CA GLY A 182 -2.78 -13.76 -5.55
C GLY A 182 -1.64 -14.67 -5.12
N VAL A 183 -1.94 -15.95 -4.92
CA VAL A 183 -0.95 -16.98 -4.63
C VAL A 183 -0.98 -17.97 -5.79
N ASN A 184 0.02 -17.91 -6.65
CA ASN A 184 0.11 -18.74 -7.85
C ASN A 184 0.61 -20.15 -7.54
N SER A 185 1.51 -20.27 -6.56
CA SER A 185 2.05 -21.55 -6.12
C SER A 185 2.48 -21.50 -4.67
N VAL A 186 2.21 -22.57 -3.96
CA VAL A 186 2.69 -22.85 -2.61
C VAL A 186 3.35 -24.22 -2.61
N LYS A 187 4.56 -24.31 -2.02
CA LYS A 187 5.29 -25.57 -1.83
C LYS A 187 5.81 -25.64 -0.41
N ALA A 188 5.55 -26.72 0.26
CA ALA A 188 6.27 -27.08 1.48
C ALA A 188 7.63 -27.71 1.14
N SER A 189 8.51 -27.84 2.11
CA SER A 189 9.76 -28.60 1.90
C SER A 189 9.43 -30.08 1.67
N GLU A 190 10.30 -30.80 0.96
CA GLU A 190 10.09 -32.25 0.71
C GLU A 190 10.07 -33.04 2.03
N GLU A 191 10.84 -32.61 3.02
CA GLU A 191 10.89 -33.20 4.36
C GLU A 191 9.56 -32.99 5.11
N ASP A 192 9.01 -31.76 5.07
CA ASP A 192 7.73 -31.43 5.70
C ASP A 192 6.56 -32.15 5.03
N GLU A 193 6.55 -32.24 3.70
CA GLU A 193 5.52 -33.01 2.98
C GLU A 193 5.58 -34.49 3.30
N ALA A 194 6.77 -35.08 3.44
CA ALA A 194 6.95 -36.47 3.83
C ALA A 194 6.45 -36.69 5.26
N MET A 195 6.79 -35.81 6.18
CA MET A 195 6.34 -35.85 7.57
C MET A 195 4.82 -35.78 7.69
N ILE A 196 4.16 -34.86 7.00
CA ILE A 196 2.70 -34.74 6.99
C ILE A 196 2.05 -36.02 6.47
N LYS A 197 2.56 -36.59 5.37
CA LYS A 197 2.05 -37.84 4.78
C LYS A 197 2.22 -39.03 5.73
N GLU A 198 3.32 -39.09 6.46
CA GLU A 198 3.57 -40.15 7.45
C GLU A 198 2.61 -40.04 8.64
N LEU A 199 2.43 -38.85 9.18
CA LEU A 199 1.50 -38.58 10.28
C LEU A 199 0.05 -38.88 9.87
N GLN A 200 -0.36 -38.54 8.66
CA GLN A 200 -1.68 -38.88 8.13
C GLN A 200 -1.86 -40.39 8.00
N LYS A 201 -0.84 -41.16 7.58
CA LYS A 201 -0.90 -42.63 7.53
C LYS A 201 -1.04 -43.24 8.90
N LEU A 202 -0.30 -42.77 9.89
CA LEU A 202 -0.37 -43.27 11.25
C LEU A 202 -1.75 -43.04 11.88
N SER A 203 -2.39 -41.90 11.61
CA SER A 203 -3.74 -41.62 12.10
C SER A 203 -4.81 -42.53 11.51
N LEU A 204 -4.65 -42.96 10.25
CA LEU A 204 -5.57 -43.92 9.60
C LEU A 204 -5.43 -45.35 10.15
N ILE A 205 -4.33 -45.68 10.79
CA ILE A 205 -4.09 -47.03 11.38
C ILE A 205 -4.70 -47.12 12.80
N HIS A 206 -4.96 -45.98 13.46
CA HIS A 206 -5.50 -45.92 14.81
C HIS A 206 -7.03 -45.73 14.88
N ILE A 207 -7.73 -45.73 13.75
CA ILE A 207 -9.18 -45.81 13.63
C ILE A 207 -9.57 -47.25 13.28
#